data_2c5a51516cad34f728b7c90b0f5a3955
#
_entry.id   2c5a51516cad34f728b7c90b0f5a3955
#
_cell.length_a   1.000
_cell.length_b   1.000
_cell.length_c   1.000
_cell.angle_alpha   90.00
_cell.angle_beta   90.00
_cell.angle_gamma   90.00
#
_symmetry.space_group_name_H-M   'P 1'
#
loop_
_entity.id
_entity.type
_entity.pdbx_description
1 polymer ?
#
loop_
_entity_poly.entity_id
_entity_poly.type
_entity_poly.pdbx_seq_one_letter_code
_entity_poly.pdbx_strand_id
1 'polypeptide(L)'
;MLLIATSLRKRTGAEDVRLLLIIAASGLTFALSLLLLGWSTLATAHGVAEGDALFIEQAAGVQLMPFIYLGAKHMVTGYDHLLFLVGVIFFLYRMKDIGIYVTLFAVGHSVTLLYGVLSGAHVNPYIVDAIIGLSVVYKALDNLGAFRRWFGVQPNAKAAVLIFGFFHGLGLATKLQDFTLSEEGLIANILAFNVGVEVGQLVALGAILIAMNYWRRSASFVRQAYAANVLLMTAGFMLMGYQITGYLTIS
;
A
#
# COMPACT_ATOMS: atom_id res chain seq x y z
N MET A 1 2.07 -7.96 -23.34
CA MET A 1 3.27 -7.21 -22.89
C MET A 1 4.12 -6.68 -24.03
N LEU A 2 4.44 -7.47 -25.07
CA LEU A 2 5.27 -6.99 -26.21
C LEU A 2 4.61 -5.87 -27.03
N LEU A 3 3.31 -5.90 -27.28
CA LEU A 3 2.60 -4.87 -28.08
C LEU A 3 2.48 -3.51 -27.38
N ILE A 4 2.40 -3.47 -26.06
CA ILE A 4 2.38 -2.23 -25.28
C ILE A 4 3.82 -1.67 -25.19
N ALA A 5 4.83 -2.53 -25.05
CA ALA A 5 6.24 -2.13 -25.04
C ALA A 5 6.70 -1.58 -26.41
N THR A 6 6.18 -2.07 -27.53
CA THR A 6 6.49 -1.56 -28.87
C THR A 6 5.81 -0.23 -29.18
N SER A 7 4.61 0.00 -28.65
CA SER A 7 3.91 1.31 -28.75
C SER A 7 4.63 2.40 -27.92
N LEU A 8 5.30 2.03 -26.85
CA LEU A 8 6.08 2.97 -26.02
C LEU A 8 7.46 3.30 -26.59
N ARG A 9 7.93 2.60 -27.61
CA ARG A 9 9.30 2.74 -28.18
C ARG A 9 9.52 4.00 -29.06
N LYS A 10 8.45 4.73 -29.44
CA LYS A 10 8.54 5.96 -30.24
C LYS A 10 7.98 7.18 -29.51
N ARG A 11 8.32 7.36 -28.23
CA ARG A 11 7.93 8.58 -27.54
C ARG A 11 8.98 9.66 -27.74
N THR A 12 8.54 10.82 -28.24
CA THR A 12 9.33 12.01 -28.50
C THR A 12 9.66 12.73 -27.19
N GLY A 13 10.71 13.57 -27.16
CA GLY A 13 11.06 14.37 -25.97
C GLY A 13 9.90 15.17 -25.34
N ALA A 14 8.85 15.47 -26.13
CA ALA A 14 7.62 16.10 -25.64
C ALA A 14 6.84 15.22 -24.63
N GLU A 15 6.92 13.91 -24.73
CA GLU A 15 6.25 13.00 -23.77
C GLU A 15 7.04 12.87 -22.46
N ASP A 16 8.37 12.98 -22.53
CA ASP A 16 9.21 13.04 -21.34
C ASP A 16 8.98 14.33 -20.57
N VAL A 17 8.85 15.46 -21.28
CA VAL A 17 8.48 16.75 -20.68
C VAL A 17 7.08 16.65 -20.03
N ARG A 18 6.10 16.03 -20.69
CA ARG A 18 4.77 15.84 -20.09
C ARG A 18 4.83 14.98 -18.81
N LEU A 19 5.60 13.89 -18.81
CA LEU A 19 5.75 13.06 -17.61
C LEU A 19 6.43 13.84 -16.48
N LEU A 20 7.48 14.60 -16.77
CA LEU A 20 8.15 15.47 -15.80
C LEU A 20 7.21 16.56 -15.27
N LEU A 21 6.39 17.19 -16.11
CA LEU A 21 5.39 18.16 -15.69
C LEU A 21 4.32 17.53 -14.78
N ILE A 22 3.91 16.32 -15.06
CA ILE A 22 2.93 15.60 -14.22
C ILE A 22 3.53 15.25 -12.87
N ILE A 23 4.79 14.82 -12.84
CA ILE A 23 5.49 14.53 -11.58
C ILE A 23 5.71 15.82 -10.80
N ALA A 24 6.09 16.90 -11.46
CA ALA A 24 6.21 18.23 -10.85
C ALA A 24 4.86 18.72 -10.32
N ALA A 25 3.77 18.55 -11.06
CA ALA A 25 2.42 18.88 -10.61
C ALA A 25 2.00 18.00 -9.42
N SER A 26 2.29 16.69 -9.45
CA SER A 26 2.03 15.79 -8.32
C SER A 26 2.89 16.15 -7.10
N GLY A 27 4.15 16.54 -7.31
CA GLY A 27 5.03 17.07 -6.26
C GLY A 27 4.54 18.40 -5.70
N LEU A 28 4.01 19.29 -6.54
CA LEU A 28 3.37 20.53 -6.11
C LEU A 28 2.09 20.25 -5.31
N THR A 29 1.27 19.29 -5.74
CA THR A 29 0.09 18.84 -4.99
C THR A 29 0.50 18.27 -3.63
N PHE A 30 1.60 17.54 -3.57
CA PHE A 30 2.21 17.07 -2.33
C PHE A 30 2.63 18.24 -1.42
N ALA A 31 3.36 19.21 -1.95
CA ALA A 31 3.79 20.40 -1.20
C ALA A 31 2.59 21.23 -0.70
N LEU A 32 1.55 21.40 -1.54
CA LEU A 32 0.31 22.08 -1.16
C LEU A 32 -0.46 21.29 -0.10
N SER A 33 -0.49 19.96 -0.17
CA SER A 33 -1.12 19.13 0.87
C SER A 33 -0.38 19.25 2.20
N LEU A 34 0.96 19.35 2.21
CA LEU A 34 1.73 19.64 3.41
C LEU A 34 1.36 20.99 4.03
N LEU A 35 1.18 22.03 3.21
CA LEU A 35 0.78 23.36 3.67
C LEU A 35 -0.65 23.41 4.21
N LEU A 36 -1.59 22.76 3.56
CA LEU A 36 -3.01 22.75 3.93
C LEU A 36 -3.29 21.85 5.15
N LEU A 37 -2.59 20.71 5.27
CA LEU A 37 -2.74 19.78 6.39
C LEU A 37 -2.03 20.27 7.67
N GLY A 38 -1.03 21.13 7.54
CA GLY A 38 -0.39 21.79 8.70
C GLY A 38 -1.35 22.64 9.53
N TRP A 39 -2.58 22.91 9.03
CA TRP A 39 -3.65 23.59 9.74
C TRP A 39 -4.72 22.66 10.33
N SER A 40 -4.66 21.36 10.03
CA SER A 40 -5.61 20.38 10.57
C SER A 40 -4.97 19.62 11.74
N THR A 41 -5.36 20.00 12.97
CA THR A 41 -4.92 19.41 14.25
C THR A 41 -5.42 17.98 14.51
N LEU A 42 -5.93 17.29 13.49
CA LEU A 42 -6.54 15.95 13.60
C LEU A 42 -5.93 14.96 12.58
N ALA A 43 -4.62 14.99 12.40
CA ALA A 43 -3.92 13.93 11.67
C ALA A 43 -3.75 12.71 12.58
N THR A 44 -4.80 11.97 12.82
CA THR A 44 -4.65 10.62 13.40
C THR A 44 -4.02 9.73 12.34
N ALA A 45 -2.83 9.22 12.62
CA ALA A 45 -2.26 8.11 11.83
C ALA A 45 -3.33 7.02 11.73
N HIS A 46 -3.41 6.30 10.58
CA HIS A 46 -4.40 5.25 10.37
C HIS A 46 -4.37 4.25 11.52
N GLY A 47 -5.20 4.51 12.52
CA GLY A 47 -5.37 3.65 13.68
C GLY A 47 -6.32 2.48 13.36
N VAL A 48 -6.27 1.48 14.20
CA VAL A 48 -7.36 0.53 14.36
C VAL A 48 -8.62 1.34 14.73
N ALA A 49 -9.77 1.06 14.12
CA ALA A 49 -11.01 1.79 14.42
C ALA A 49 -11.31 1.73 15.94
N GLU A 50 -11.83 2.81 16.52
CA GLU A 50 -12.01 2.93 17.98
C GLU A 50 -12.73 1.73 18.61
N GLY A 51 -13.77 1.18 17.95
CA GLY A 51 -14.49 0.00 18.41
C GLY A 51 -13.62 -1.29 18.38
N ASP A 52 -12.73 -1.39 17.41
CA ASP A 52 -11.81 -2.51 17.28
C ASP A 52 -10.67 -2.41 18.34
N ALA A 53 -10.23 -1.18 18.63
CA ALA A 53 -9.24 -0.89 19.67
C ALA A 53 -9.73 -1.36 21.05
N LEU A 54 -10.94 -0.95 21.42
CA LEU A 54 -11.56 -1.36 22.69
C LEU A 54 -11.70 -2.89 22.78
N PHE A 55 -12.07 -3.56 21.68
CA PHE A 55 -12.14 -5.00 21.65
C PHE A 55 -10.77 -5.65 21.87
N ILE A 56 -9.72 -5.15 21.19
CA ILE A 56 -8.35 -5.68 21.32
C ILE A 56 -7.84 -5.55 22.76
N GLU A 57 -8.07 -4.41 23.42
CA GLU A 57 -7.66 -4.17 24.81
C GLU A 57 -8.39 -5.05 25.83
N GLN A 58 -9.67 -5.38 25.54
CA GLN A 58 -10.49 -6.22 26.41
C GLN A 58 -10.35 -7.72 26.11
N ALA A 59 -9.69 -8.08 25.00
CA ALA A 59 -9.55 -9.46 24.58
C ALA A 59 -8.59 -10.21 25.52
N ALA A 60 -9.11 -11.14 26.32
CA ALA A 60 -8.33 -12.06 27.13
C ALA A 60 -8.32 -13.46 26.50
N GLY A 61 -7.16 -14.12 26.55
CA GLY A 61 -6.99 -15.48 26.05
C GLY A 61 -7.03 -15.58 24.52
N VAL A 62 -7.30 -16.77 24.01
CA VAL A 62 -7.30 -17.06 22.56
C VAL A 62 -8.64 -16.72 21.94
N GLN A 63 -8.63 -15.74 21.01
CA GLN A 63 -9.80 -15.18 20.32
C GLN A 63 -9.67 -15.28 18.78
N LEU A 64 -9.53 -16.49 18.24
CA LEU A 64 -9.16 -16.71 16.83
C LEU A 64 -10.12 -16.02 15.83
N MET A 65 -11.43 -16.27 15.93
CA MET A 65 -12.40 -15.74 14.95
C MET A 65 -12.48 -14.21 14.91
N PRO A 66 -12.55 -13.52 16.06
CA PRO A 66 -12.48 -12.06 16.07
C PRO A 66 -11.20 -11.52 15.46
N PHE A 67 -10.04 -12.11 15.74
CA PHE A 67 -8.76 -11.65 15.16
C PHE A 67 -8.66 -11.93 13.66
N ILE A 68 -9.21 -13.04 13.15
CA ILE A 68 -9.36 -13.27 11.70
C ILE A 68 -10.23 -12.17 11.08
N TYR A 69 -11.36 -11.84 11.68
CA TYR A 69 -12.23 -10.78 11.20
C TYR A 69 -11.52 -9.41 11.19
N LEU A 70 -10.80 -9.06 12.25
CA LEU A 70 -10.06 -7.81 12.35
C LEU A 70 -8.97 -7.70 11.27
N GLY A 71 -8.22 -8.79 11.03
CA GLY A 71 -7.22 -8.84 9.98
C GLY A 71 -7.83 -8.66 8.59
N ALA A 72 -8.94 -9.35 8.30
CA ALA A 72 -9.66 -9.21 7.03
C ALA A 72 -10.23 -7.79 6.85
N LYS A 73 -10.83 -7.24 7.91
CA LYS A 73 -11.33 -5.86 7.92
C LYS A 73 -10.22 -4.86 7.65
N HIS A 74 -9.09 -4.96 8.37
CA HIS A 74 -7.93 -4.10 8.18
C HIS A 74 -7.48 -4.05 6.71
N MET A 75 -7.34 -5.22 6.07
CA MET A 75 -6.90 -5.32 4.68
C MET A 75 -7.91 -4.73 3.68
N VAL A 76 -9.21 -4.92 3.91
CA VAL A 76 -10.27 -4.44 2.99
C VAL A 76 -10.56 -2.95 3.19
N THR A 77 -10.37 -2.42 4.40
CA THR A 77 -10.64 -1.00 4.70
C THR A 77 -9.41 -0.11 4.58
N GLY A 78 -8.19 -0.68 4.59
CA GLY A 78 -6.95 0.05 4.38
C GLY A 78 -6.81 0.52 2.92
N TYR A 79 -7.11 1.79 2.66
CA TYR A 79 -7.02 2.35 1.30
C TYR A 79 -5.60 2.38 0.74
N ASP A 80 -4.59 2.45 1.58
CA ASP A 80 -3.17 2.30 1.24
C ASP A 80 -2.88 0.91 0.66
N HIS A 81 -3.37 -0.15 1.31
CA HIS A 81 -3.30 -1.53 0.82
C HIS A 81 -4.03 -1.69 -0.51
N LEU A 82 -5.25 -1.15 -0.62
CA LEU A 82 -6.04 -1.23 -1.85
C LEU A 82 -5.39 -0.50 -3.02
N LEU A 83 -4.86 0.71 -2.80
CA LEU A 83 -4.14 1.48 -3.82
C LEU A 83 -2.87 0.76 -4.26
N PHE A 84 -2.09 0.23 -3.31
CA PHE A 84 -0.90 -0.55 -3.63
C PHE A 84 -1.25 -1.81 -4.43
N LEU A 85 -2.27 -2.55 -4.01
CA LEU A 85 -2.73 -3.76 -4.70
C LEU A 85 -3.20 -3.45 -6.13
N VAL A 86 -3.99 -2.38 -6.34
CA VAL A 86 -4.37 -1.90 -7.67
C VAL A 86 -3.12 -1.60 -8.50
N GLY A 87 -2.15 -0.89 -7.94
CA GLY A 87 -0.88 -0.58 -8.59
C GLY A 87 -0.13 -1.84 -9.01
N VAL A 88 0.00 -2.82 -8.12
CA VAL A 88 0.71 -4.08 -8.38
C VAL A 88 0.08 -4.87 -9.52
N ILE A 89 -1.25 -5.02 -9.50
CA ILE A 89 -1.92 -5.86 -10.50
C ILE A 89 -2.27 -5.12 -11.79
N PHE A 90 -2.01 -3.82 -11.88
CA PHE A 90 -2.48 -2.93 -12.95
C PHE A 90 -2.20 -3.48 -14.36
N PHE A 91 -1.02 -4.04 -14.59
CA PHE A 91 -0.60 -4.67 -15.85
C PHE A 91 -0.30 -6.17 -15.71
N LEU A 92 -0.71 -6.80 -14.62
CA LEU A 92 -0.63 -8.24 -14.47
C LEU A 92 -1.91 -8.90 -15.00
N TYR A 93 -1.76 -9.80 -15.95
CA TYR A 93 -2.88 -10.49 -16.60
C TYR A 93 -2.95 -11.97 -16.25
N ARG A 94 -1.83 -12.57 -15.85
CA ARG A 94 -1.74 -14.00 -15.59
C ARG A 94 -1.94 -14.25 -14.09
N MET A 95 -2.92 -15.07 -13.74
CA MET A 95 -3.23 -15.41 -12.35
C MET A 95 -2.03 -15.95 -11.57
N LYS A 96 -1.17 -16.73 -12.23
CA LYS A 96 0.08 -17.22 -11.63
C LYS A 96 0.99 -16.08 -11.19
N ASP A 97 1.16 -15.05 -12.03
CA ASP A 97 2.02 -13.91 -11.70
C ASP A 97 1.40 -13.10 -10.56
N ILE A 98 0.10 -12.85 -10.62
CA ILE A 98 -0.67 -12.17 -9.56
C ILE A 98 -0.48 -12.90 -8.23
N GLY A 99 -0.66 -14.23 -8.21
CA GLY A 99 -0.46 -15.06 -7.02
C GLY A 99 0.94 -14.87 -6.41
N ILE A 100 2.00 -14.88 -7.24
CA ILE A 100 3.37 -14.68 -6.77
C ILE A 100 3.54 -13.31 -6.07
N TYR A 101 3.02 -12.22 -6.66
CA TYR A 101 3.14 -10.88 -6.06
C TYR A 101 2.36 -10.77 -4.76
N VAL A 102 1.15 -11.32 -4.71
CA VAL A 102 0.30 -11.33 -3.52
C VAL A 102 0.96 -12.13 -2.39
N THR A 103 1.49 -13.32 -2.70
CA THR A 103 2.21 -14.14 -1.71
C THR A 103 3.48 -13.44 -1.21
N LEU A 104 4.27 -12.80 -2.07
CA LEU A 104 5.46 -12.06 -1.65
C LEU A 104 5.12 -10.93 -0.69
N PHE A 105 4.04 -10.18 -0.99
CA PHE A 105 3.56 -9.14 -0.09
C PHE A 105 3.11 -9.73 1.27
N ALA A 106 2.27 -10.77 1.25
CA ALA A 106 1.77 -11.42 2.45
C ALA A 106 2.90 -11.98 3.33
N VAL A 107 3.91 -12.63 2.71
CA VAL A 107 5.10 -13.12 3.44
C VAL A 107 5.86 -11.97 4.09
N GLY A 108 6.15 -10.88 3.35
CA GLY A 108 6.82 -9.71 3.90
C GLY A 108 6.06 -9.11 5.08
N HIS A 109 4.76 -8.90 4.90
CA HIS A 109 3.85 -8.37 5.92
C HIS A 109 3.81 -9.25 7.18
N SER A 110 3.59 -10.54 7.02
CA SER A 110 3.46 -11.48 8.15
C SER A 110 4.75 -11.59 8.96
N VAL A 111 5.90 -11.64 8.27
CA VAL A 111 7.21 -11.74 8.94
C VAL A 111 7.47 -10.53 9.83
N THR A 112 7.25 -9.31 9.33
CA THR A 112 7.53 -8.10 10.11
C THR A 112 6.45 -7.78 11.13
N LEU A 113 5.19 -8.16 10.88
CA LEU A 113 4.15 -8.07 11.89
C LEU A 113 4.46 -8.96 13.10
N LEU A 114 4.78 -10.24 12.88
CA LEU A 114 5.15 -11.16 13.96
C LEU A 114 6.43 -10.69 14.66
N TYR A 115 7.47 -10.35 13.90
CA TYR A 115 8.72 -9.85 14.46
C TYR A 115 8.49 -8.61 15.32
N GLY A 116 7.79 -7.60 14.79
CA GLY A 116 7.54 -6.34 15.49
C GLY A 116 6.77 -6.54 16.79
N VAL A 117 5.67 -7.28 16.77
CA VAL A 117 4.87 -7.54 17.97
C VAL A 117 5.64 -8.38 19.01
N LEU A 118 6.36 -9.42 18.59
CA LEU A 118 7.05 -10.32 19.55
C LEU A 118 8.35 -9.72 20.09
N SER A 119 9.05 -8.88 19.33
CA SER A 119 10.30 -8.24 19.77
C SER A 119 10.09 -6.92 20.51
N GLY A 120 8.88 -6.36 20.46
CA GLY A 120 8.62 -5.01 20.95
C GLY A 120 9.34 -3.91 20.12
N ALA A 121 9.75 -4.23 18.87
CA ALA A 121 10.40 -3.27 17.99
C ALA A 121 9.42 -2.18 17.58
N HIS A 122 9.59 -0.98 18.15
CA HIS A 122 8.74 0.17 17.90
C HIS A 122 9.42 1.13 16.93
N VAL A 123 8.73 1.49 15.87
CA VAL A 123 9.18 2.45 14.85
C VAL A 123 8.15 3.56 14.77
N ASN A 124 8.57 4.79 14.44
CA ASN A 124 7.63 5.89 14.30
C ASN A 124 6.57 5.57 13.22
N PRO A 125 5.27 5.48 13.56
CA PRO A 125 4.22 5.05 12.63
C PRO A 125 4.08 6.00 11.44
N TYR A 126 4.28 7.30 11.63
CA TYR A 126 4.22 8.28 10.54
C TYR A 126 5.28 8.05 9.47
N ILE A 127 6.50 7.69 9.88
CA ILE A 127 7.59 7.40 8.93
C ILE A 127 7.25 6.13 8.13
N VAL A 128 6.78 5.09 8.79
CA VAL A 128 6.43 3.84 8.12
C VAL A 128 5.26 4.06 7.16
N ASP A 129 4.21 4.76 7.60
CA ASP A 129 3.06 5.06 6.75
C ASP A 129 3.43 5.98 5.56
N ALA A 130 4.41 6.89 5.73
CA ALA A 130 4.96 7.66 4.62
C ALA A 130 5.67 6.77 3.58
N ILE A 131 6.42 5.75 4.02
CA ILE A 131 7.04 4.76 3.13
C ILE A 131 5.97 3.91 2.43
N ILE A 132 4.88 3.59 3.13
CA ILE A 132 3.72 2.91 2.53
C ILE A 132 3.11 3.78 1.42
N GLY A 133 2.90 5.08 1.65
CA GLY A 133 2.48 6.02 0.61
C GLY A 133 3.47 6.09 -0.57
N LEU A 134 4.77 6.10 -0.28
CA LEU A 134 5.83 6.05 -1.30
C LEU A 134 5.78 4.75 -2.12
N SER A 135 5.37 3.62 -1.56
CA SER A 135 5.23 2.36 -2.28
C SER A 135 4.19 2.43 -3.41
N VAL A 136 3.12 3.19 -3.20
CA VAL A 136 2.08 3.47 -4.21
C VAL A 136 2.66 4.35 -5.33
N VAL A 137 3.41 5.41 -4.98
CA VAL A 137 4.14 6.26 -5.95
C VAL A 137 5.11 5.44 -6.79
N TYR A 138 5.95 4.63 -6.11
CA TYR A 138 6.91 3.73 -6.77
C TYR A 138 6.22 2.83 -7.79
N LYS A 139 5.10 2.21 -7.39
CA LYS A 139 4.40 1.27 -8.27
C LYS A 139 3.73 1.97 -9.45
N ALA A 140 3.22 3.17 -9.28
CA ALA A 140 2.69 3.99 -10.36
C ALA A 140 3.80 4.38 -11.36
N LEU A 141 4.98 4.80 -10.88
CA LEU A 141 6.15 5.10 -11.72
C LEU A 141 6.64 3.86 -12.48
N ASP A 142 6.67 2.70 -11.83
CA ASP A 142 6.99 1.40 -12.45
C ASP A 142 6.02 1.09 -13.60
N ASN A 143 4.73 1.26 -13.37
CA ASN A 143 3.67 1.07 -14.37
C ASN A 143 3.77 2.06 -15.55
N LEU A 144 4.20 3.29 -15.28
CA LEU A 144 4.44 4.32 -16.31
C LEU A 144 5.76 4.11 -17.08
N GLY A 145 6.60 3.15 -16.66
CA GLY A 145 7.89 2.88 -17.27
C GLY A 145 8.94 3.95 -17.01
N ALA A 146 8.75 4.76 -15.94
CA ALA A 146 9.63 5.88 -15.61
C ALA A 146 11.05 5.44 -15.30
N PHE A 147 11.23 4.37 -14.53
CA PHE A 147 12.57 3.87 -14.16
C PHE A 147 13.41 3.47 -15.38
N ARG A 148 12.81 2.73 -16.31
CA ARG A 148 13.51 2.35 -17.53
C ARG A 148 13.86 3.55 -18.40
N ARG A 149 13.02 4.57 -18.42
CA ARG A 149 13.23 5.78 -19.21
C ARG A 149 14.32 6.68 -18.64
N TRP A 150 14.32 6.87 -17.31
CA TRP A 150 15.25 7.80 -16.66
C TRP A 150 16.60 7.16 -16.34
N PHE A 151 16.59 5.91 -15.91
CA PHE A 151 17.80 5.21 -15.41
C PHE A 151 18.26 4.08 -16.33
N GLY A 152 17.54 3.79 -17.42
CA GLY A 152 17.86 2.66 -18.31
C GLY A 152 17.59 1.28 -17.71
N VAL A 153 17.18 1.20 -16.43
CA VAL A 153 17.01 -0.04 -15.66
C VAL A 153 15.57 -0.21 -15.24
N GLN A 154 15.08 -1.45 -15.29
CA GLN A 154 13.78 -1.80 -14.71
C GLN A 154 14.02 -2.50 -13.37
N PRO A 155 13.57 -1.92 -12.25
CA PRO A 155 13.71 -2.56 -10.94
C PRO A 155 13.00 -3.91 -10.89
N ASN A 156 13.48 -4.80 -10.03
CA ASN A 156 12.82 -6.08 -9.81
C ASN A 156 11.54 -5.87 -8.99
N ALA A 157 10.39 -5.89 -9.68
CA ALA A 157 9.10 -5.63 -9.07
C ALA A 157 8.72 -6.64 -7.98
N LYS A 158 9.19 -7.89 -8.05
CA LYS A 158 8.96 -8.90 -7.00
C LYS A 158 9.70 -8.55 -5.72
N ALA A 159 10.98 -8.16 -5.85
CA ALA A 159 11.78 -7.72 -4.70
C ALA A 159 11.16 -6.45 -4.07
N ALA A 160 10.72 -5.50 -4.88
CA ALA A 160 10.08 -4.28 -4.39
C ALA A 160 8.79 -4.60 -3.60
N VAL A 161 7.92 -5.49 -4.11
CA VAL A 161 6.68 -5.88 -3.44
C VAL A 161 6.96 -6.59 -2.11
N LEU A 162 7.97 -7.46 -2.04
CA LEU A 162 8.38 -8.09 -0.78
C LEU A 162 8.88 -7.04 0.24
N ILE A 163 9.73 -6.10 -0.19
CA ILE A 163 10.27 -5.03 0.66
C ILE A 163 9.14 -4.15 1.18
N PHE A 164 8.20 -3.76 0.33
CA PHE A 164 7.04 -2.98 0.77
C PHE A 164 6.11 -3.77 1.69
N GLY A 165 5.99 -5.08 1.49
CA GLY A 165 5.31 -5.97 2.45
C GLY A 165 5.93 -5.87 3.84
N PHE A 166 7.25 -5.85 3.96
CA PHE A 166 7.93 -5.66 5.26
C PHE A 166 7.54 -4.34 5.94
N PHE A 167 7.51 -3.22 5.20
CA PHE A 167 7.09 -1.95 5.77
C PHE A 167 5.63 -1.95 6.21
N HIS A 168 4.73 -2.53 5.43
CA HIS A 168 3.31 -2.63 5.80
C HIS A 168 3.11 -3.43 7.10
N GLY A 169 3.77 -4.58 7.23
CA GLY A 169 3.68 -5.39 8.45
C GLY A 169 4.28 -4.70 9.67
N LEU A 170 5.40 -3.99 9.49
CA LEU A 170 6.04 -3.21 10.56
C LEU A 170 5.17 -2.04 11.01
N GLY A 171 4.51 -1.34 10.10
CA GLY A 171 3.57 -0.27 10.43
C GLY A 171 2.40 -0.75 11.27
N LEU A 172 1.82 -1.89 10.93
CA LEU A 172 0.76 -2.49 11.71
C LEU A 172 1.26 -3.00 13.07
N ALA A 173 2.44 -3.63 13.13
CA ALA A 173 3.04 -4.08 14.38
C ALA A 173 3.21 -2.94 15.38
N THR A 174 3.71 -1.80 14.92
CA THR A 174 3.88 -0.59 15.75
C THR A 174 2.53 -0.11 16.30
N LYS A 175 1.50 -0.04 15.45
CA LYS A 175 0.15 0.39 15.88
C LYS A 175 -0.52 -0.60 16.85
N LEU A 176 -0.27 -1.89 16.69
CA LEU A 176 -0.79 -2.90 17.65
C LEU A 176 -0.10 -2.80 19.00
N GLN A 177 1.15 -2.34 19.06
CA GLN A 177 1.88 -2.15 20.33
C GLN A 177 1.39 -0.93 21.14
N ASP A 178 0.64 -0.02 20.51
CA ASP A 178 -0.01 1.09 21.23
C ASP A 178 -1.18 0.62 22.10
N PHE A 179 -1.63 -0.64 21.92
CA PHE A 179 -2.69 -1.27 22.73
C PHE A 179 -2.09 -2.21 23.78
N THR A 180 -2.77 -2.31 24.92
CA THR A 180 -2.43 -3.27 25.98
C THR A 180 -2.84 -4.68 25.54
N LEU A 181 -1.96 -5.35 24.79
CA LEU A 181 -2.21 -6.72 24.35
C LEU A 181 -2.06 -7.70 25.53
N SER A 182 -3.04 -8.56 25.72
CA SER A 182 -2.92 -9.66 26.68
C SER A 182 -1.82 -10.62 26.24
N GLU A 183 -0.88 -10.94 27.12
CA GLU A 183 0.16 -11.95 26.86
C GLU A 183 -0.47 -13.34 26.62
N GLU A 184 -1.60 -13.60 27.28
CA GLU A 184 -2.34 -14.85 27.16
C GLU A 184 -3.01 -14.96 25.80
N GLY A 185 -2.55 -15.89 24.99
CA GLY A 185 -3.06 -16.11 23.63
C GLY A 185 -2.50 -15.19 22.55
N LEU A 186 -1.53 -14.29 22.86
CA LEU A 186 -0.99 -13.30 21.94
C LEU A 186 -0.56 -13.91 20.60
N ILE A 187 0.28 -14.93 20.63
CA ILE A 187 0.81 -15.55 19.38
C ILE A 187 -0.33 -16.13 18.55
N ALA A 188 -1.28 -16.83 19.17
CA ALA A 188 -2.41 -17.42 18.47
C ALA A 188 -3.30 -16.36 17.84
N ASN A 189 -3.54 -15.24 18.53
CA ASN A 189 -4.34 -14.12 18.05
C ASN A 189 -3.65 -13.38 16.90
N ILE A 190 -2.34 -13.13 16.98
CA ILE A 190 -1.59 -12.49 15.88
C ILE A 190 -1.52 -13.41 14.65
N LEU A 191 -1.35 -14.72 14.83
CA LEU A 191 -1.43 -15.66 13.70
C LEU A 191 -2.83 -15.68 13.08
N ALA A 192 -3.87 -15.66 13.88
CA ALA A 192 -5.26 -15.57 13.40
C ALA A 192 -5.50 -14.25 12.65
N PHE A 193 -4.97 -13.13 13.15
CA PHE A 193 -5.02 -11.85 12.45
C PHE A 193 -4.33 -11.92 11.08
N ASN A 194 -3.13 -12.51 10.98
CA ASN A 194 -2.44 -12.70 9.70
C ASN A 194 -3.25 -13.54 8.70
N VAL A 195 -3.88 -14.62 9.17
CA VAL A 195 -4.82 -15.41 8.34
C VAL A 195 -5.96 -14.51 7.84
N GLY A 196 -6.48 -13.65 8.72
CA GLY A 196 -7.49 -12.67 8.35
C GLY A 196 -7.01 -11.70 7.26
N VAL A 197 -5.80 -11.16 7.39
CA VAL A 197 -5.19 -10.29 6.36
C VAL A 197 -5.13 -10.99 5.01
N GLU A 198 -4.70 -12.26 4.97
CA GLU A 198 -4.66 -13.05 3.72
C GLU A 198 -6.06 -13.24 3.12
N VAL A 199 -7.05 -13.56 3.94
CA VAL A 199 -8.45 -13.67 3.50
C VAL A 199 -8.95 -12.33 2.95
N GLY A 200 -8.74 -11.23 3.67
CA GLY A 200 -9.10 -9.89 3.23
C GLY A 200 -8.41 -9.50 1.92
N GLN A 201 -7.13 -9.85 1.78
CA GLN A 201 -6.36 -9.62 0.56
C GLN A 201 -6.94 -10.39 -0.65
N LEU A 202 -7.34 -11.64 -0.46
CA LEU A 202 -7.98 -12.43 -1.52
C LEU A 202 -9.34 -11.85 -1.93
N VAL A 203 -10.15 -11.37 -0.97
CA VAL A 203 -11.43 -10.72 -1.23
C VAL A 203 -11.22 -9.41 -2.00
N ALA A 204 -10.34 -8.54 -1.51
CA ALA A 204 -10.00 -7.26 -2.17
C ALA A 204 -9.45 -7.50 -3.58
N LEU A 205 -8.52 -8.45 -3.72
CA LEU A 205 -7.94 -8.85 -5.01
C LEU A 205 -9.02 -9.34 -5.98
N GLY A 206 -9.93 -10.20 -5.52
CA GLY A 206 -11.04 -10.70 -6.33
C GLY A 206 -11.90 -9.56 -6.88
N ALA A 207 -12.31 -8.63 -6.02
CA ALA A 207 -13.09 -7.46 -6.42
C ALA A 207 -12.34 -6.57 -7.42
N ILE A 208 -11.07 -6.26 -7.15
CA ILE A 208 -10.24 -5.43 -8.02
C ILE A 208 -10.02 -6.14 -9.38
N LEU A 209 -9.76 -7.44 -9.40
CA LEU A 209 -9.57 -8.21 -10.64
C LEU A 209 -10.83 -8.24 -11.51
N ILE A 210 -12.00 -8.36 -10.91
CA ILE A 210 -13.28 -8.30 -11.64
C ILE A 210 -13.41 -6.94 -12.31
N ALA A 211 -13.23 -5.85 -11.54
CA ALA A 211 -13.31 -4.47 -12.04
C ALA A 211 -12.24 -4.20 -13.14
N MET A 212 -11.00 -4.61 -12.90
CA MET A 212 -9.90 -4.45 -13.83
C MET A 212 -10.10 -5.27 -15.12
N ASN A 213 -10.61 -6.50 -15.02
CA ASN A 213 -10.88 -7.34 -16.19
C ASN A 213 -11.96 -6.73 -17.08
N TYR A 214 -13.02 -6.18 -16.46
CA TYR A 214 -14.06 -5.45 -17.19
C TYR A 214 -13.48 -4.20 -17.89
N TRP A 215 -12.74 -3.39 -17.16
CA TRP A 215 -12.14 -2.16 -17.71
C TRP A 215 -11.10 -2.44 -18.82
N ARG A 216 -10.25 -3.45 -18.63
CA ARG A 216 -9.22 -3.85 -19.61
C ARG A 216 -9.77 -4.29 -20.96
N ARG A 217 -11.05 -4.68 -21.03
CA ARG A 217 -11.74 -5.03 -22.28
C ARG A 217 -12.19 -3.80 -23.05
N SER A 218 -12.24 -2.63 -22.45
CA SER A 218 -12.64 -1.40 -23.13
C SER A 218 -11.57 -0.92 -24.10
N ALA A 219 -11.98 -0.41 -25.27
CA ALA A 219 -11.08 0.17 -26.26
C ALA A 219 -10.31 1.40 -25.75
N SER A 220 -10.83 2.04 -24.69
CA SER A 220 -10.23 3.23 -24.05
C SER A 220 -9.18 2.91 -22.98
N PHE A 221 -9.05 1.63 -22.55
CA PHE A 221 -8.20 1.23 -21.44
C PHE A 221 -6.76 1.76 -21.58
N VAL A 222 -6.11 1.54 -22.74
CA VAL A 222 -4.71 1.93 -22.95
C VAL A 222 -4.50 3.44 -22.78
N ARG A 223 -5.46 4.23 -23.27
CA ARG A 223 -5.45 5.70 -23.14
C ARG A 223 -5.71 6.15 -21.71
N GLN A 224 -6.65 5.51 -21.04
CA GLN A 224 -7.01 5.81 -19.64
C GLN A 224 -5.99 5.29 -18.63
N ALA A 225 -5.28 4.20 -18.95
CA ALA A 225 -4.27 3.61 -18.08
C ALA A 225 -3.16 4.60 -17.65
N TYR A 226 -2.77 5.51 -18.56
CA TYR A 226 -1.82 6.55 -18.23
C TYR A 226 -2.37 7.50 -17.16
N ALA A 227 -3.56 8.05 -17.39
CA ALA A 227 -4.22 8.95 -16.43
C ALA A 227 -4.48 8.26 -15.08
N ALA A 228 -4.91 7.00 -15.10
CA ALA A 228 -5.13 6.24 -13.88
C ALA A 228 -3.86 6.02 -13.05
N ASN A 229 -2.71 5.74 -13.69
CA ASN A 229 -1.44 5.62 -12.96
C ASN A 229 -0.92 6.99 -12.47
N VAL A 230 -1.23 8.09 -13.16
CA VAL A 230 -0.97 9.44 -12.66
C VAL A 230 -1.81 9.73 -11.41
N LEU A 231 -3.11 9.41 -11.44
CA LEU A 231 -3.99 9.55 -10.27
C LEU A 231 -3.52 8.67 -9.10
N LEU A 232 -3.12 7.43 -9.38
CA LEU A 232 -2.53 6.54 -8.38
C LEU A 232 -1.28 7.13 -7.74
N MET A 233 -0.38 7.70 -8.55
CA MET A 233 0.82 8.40 -8.09
C MET A 233 0.48 9.61 -7.22
N THR A 234 -0.49 10.40 -7.64
CA THR A 234 -0.98 11.56 -6.87
C THR A 234 -1.54 11.14 -5.53
N ALA A 235 -2.37 10.10 -5.50
CA ALA A 235 -2.88 9.53 -4.25
C ALA A 235 -1.74 9.07 -3.32
N GLY A 236 -0.73 8.38 -3.85
CA GLY A 236 0.46 7.98 -3.07
C GLY A 236 1.21 9.16 -2.48
N PHE A 237 1.40 10.26 -3.25
CA PHE A 237 2.01 11.48 -2.73
C PHE A 237 1.15 12.15 -1.66
N MET A 238 -0.17 12.15 -1.80
CA MET A 238 -1.08 12.68 -0.78
C MET A 238 -0.98 11.88 0.53
N LEU A 239 -0.95 10.54 0.44
CA LEU A 239 -0.75 9.67 1.60
C LEU A 239 0.58 9.97 2.29
N MET A 240 1.68 10.00 1.52
CA MET A 240 3.00 10.31 2.04
C MET A 240 3.04 11.70 2.69
N GLY A 241 2.46 12.72 2.03
CA GLY A 241 2.41 14.09 2.53
C GLY A 241 1.65 14.21 3.83
N TYR A 242 0.49 13.55 3.93
CA TYR A 242 -0.30 13.50 5.15
C TYR A 242 0.52 12.95 6.33
N GLN A 243 1.21 11.84 6.14
CA GLN A 243 2.00 11.21 7.20
C GLN A 243 3.23 12.05 7.59
N ILE A 244 3.95 12.65 6.61
CA ILE A 244 5.08 13.53 6.91
C ILE A 244 4.62 14.77 7.68
N THR A 245 3.46 15.34 7.33
CA THR A 245 2.89 16.46 8.08
C THR A 245 2.58 16.05 9.52
N GLY A 246 1.94 14.89 9.74
CA GLY A 246 1.70 14.35 11.07
C GLY A 246 2.99 14.19 11.88
N TYR A 247 4.04 13.65 11.26
CA TYR A 247 5.36 13.53 11.90
C TYR A 247 5.91 14.89 12.34
N LEU A 248 5.86 15.90 11.48
CA LEU A 248 6.43 17.23 11.76
C LEU A 248 5.60 18.06 12.76
N THR A 249 4.32 17.75 12.95
CA THR A 249 3.43 18.53 13.84
C THR A 249 3.28 17.93 15.23
N ILE A 250 3.55 16.62 15.40
CA ILE A 250 3.34 15.89 16.65
C ILE A 250 4.66 15.49 17.30
N SER A 251 5.77 15.45 16.53
CA SER A 251 7.13 15.25 17.04
C SER A 251 7.71 16.58 17.55
#